data_b3b92fe33c375d6f5c16084ca8450705
#
_entry.id   b3b92fe33c375d6f5c16084ca8450705
#
_cell.length_a   1.000
_cell.length_b   1.000
_cell.length_c   1.000
_cell.angle_alpha   90.00
_cell.angle_beta   90.00
_cell.angle_gamma   90.00
#
_symmetry.space_group_name_H-M   'P 1'
#
loop_
_entity.id
_entity.type
_entity.pdbx_description
1 polymer ?
#
loop_
_entity_poly.entity_id
_entity_poly.type
_entity_poly.pdbx_seq_one_letter_code
_entity_poly.pdbx_strand_id
1 'polypeptide(L)'
;VALTFCADMQKDHFKWSVCAHGLPRQEMVIDYGVVPTFDDLGRLIFHSRYKTANGDRELGIWRAGLDVGGTKHDNLSDSRPVQAWLWLASQRRGVVFGTRGMSRISPGQLVKQSVVEKLPDGRALRGGMPLMWIDTDAFKRDIFWRLAEGSEEEPLLFHSQTDDGYLREIASEQLQQGKDGKEAWVRVRANHWLDCLVGHMAMAWWQWSPSLVSMAASLPGGEQPRQQEQAKAPKQEHNPWTGGRSLFGE
;
A
#
# COMPACT_ATOMS: atom_id res chain seq x y z
N VAL A 1 4.12 -4.48 15.72
CA VAL A 1 4.37 -4.39 14.98
C VAL A 1 4.88 -5.26 13.86
N ALA A 2 4.81 -4.77 12.67
CA ALA A 2 5.19 -5.48 11.48
C ALA A 2 5.93 -4.55 10.52
N LEU A 3 6.76 -5.11 9.64
CA LEU A 3 7.45 -4.38 8.60
C LEU A 3 6.88 -4.76 7.24
N THR A 4 6.61 -3.76 6.43
CA THR A 4 6.33 -3.96 5.01
C THR A 4 7.49 -3.45 4.17
N PHE A 5 7.67 -4.05 3.00
CA PHE A 5 8.61 -3.62 1.98
C PHE A 5 7.81 -3.28 0.73
N CYS A 6 8.05 -2.15 0.10
CA CYS A 6 7.45 -1.85 -1.19
C CYS A 6 8.51 -1.35 -2.17
N ALA A 7 8.35 -1.74 -3.43
CA ALA A 7 9.23 -1.32 -4.50
C ALA A 7 8.43 -0.90 -5.73
N ASP A 8 8.90 0.17 -6.35
CA ASP A 8 8.45 0.65 -7.64
C ASP A 8 9.49 0.35 -8.71
N MET A 9 9.05 -0.36 -9.76
CA MET A 9 9.90 -0.85 -10.84
C MET A 9 10.14 0.23 -11.88
N GLN A 10 11.41 0.60 -12.06
CA GLN A 10 11.86 1.49 -13.11
C GLN A 10 12.49 0.72 -14.27
N LYS A 11 12.90 1.43 -15.31
CA LYS A 11 13.46 0.81 -16.53
C LYS A 11 14.69 -0.06 -16.23
N ASP A 12 15.56 0.38 -15.33
CA ASP A 12 16.89 -0.22 -15.06
C ASP A 12 17.17 -0.47 -13.57
N HIS A 13 16.28 -0.05 -12.67
CA HIS A 13 16.44 -0.18 -11.23
C HIS A 13 15.08 -0.30 -10.54
N PHE A 14 15.10 -0.45 -9.23
CA PHE A 14 13.95 -0.38 -8.35
C PHE A 14 14.19 0.69 -7.29
N LYS A 15 13.22 1.55 -7.08
CA LYS A 15 13.15 2.35 -5.85
C LYS A 15 12.35 1.56 -4.82
N TRP A 16 12.85 1.49 -3.61
CA TRP A 16 12.22 0.69 -2.55
C TRP A 16 12.22 1.42 -1.22
N SER A 17 11.29 1.08 -0.37
CA SER A 17 11.28 1.52 1.02
C SER A 17 10.77 0.43 1.96
N VAL A 18 11.05 0.61 3.26
CA VAL A 18 10.56 -0.21 4.36
C VAL A 18 9.77 0.68 5.31
N CYS A 19 8.58 0.23 5.66
CA CYS A 19 7.72 0.92 6.61
C CYS A 19 7.44 0.01 7.81
N ALA A 20 7.60 0.57 9.01
CA ALA A 20 7.18 -0.04 10.26
C ALA A 20 5.75 0.36 10.57
N HIS A 21 4.93 -0.63 10.95
CA HIS A 21 3.54 -0.43 11.30
C HIS A 21 3.29 -0.76 12.76
N GLY A 22 2.64 0.16 13.45
CA GLY A 22 2.15 0.01 14.82
C GLY A 22 0.62 0.06 14.90
N LEU A 23 0.10 -0.02 16.11
CA LEU A 23 -1.32 0.11 16.40
C LEU A 23 -1.55 1.38 17.26
N PRO A 24 -2.65 2.11 17.04
CA PRO A 24 -3.76 1.79 16.13
C PRO A 24 -3.42 1.92 14.64
N ARG A 25 -2.77 2.97 14.20
CA ARG A 25 -2.33 3.22 12.81
C ARG A 25 -1.11 4.12 12.80
N GLN A 26 -0.02 3.59 13.32
CA GLN A 26 1.26 4.30 13.36
C GLN A 26 2.14 3.74 12.27
N GLU A 27 2.53 4.56 11.33
CA GLU A 27 3.44 4.19 10.26
C GLU A 27 4.70 5.06 10.30
N MET A 28 5.84 4.39 10.13
CA MET A 28 7.13 5.06 10.04
C MET A 28 7.95 4.45 8.90
N VAL A 29 8.33 5.27 7.93
CA VAL A 29 9.33 4.88 6.94
C VAL A 29 10.69 4.86 7.63
N ILE A 30 11.31 3.68 7.68
CA ILE A 30 12.53 3.43 8.44
C ILE A 30 13.77 3.20 7.57
N ASP A 31 13.57 2.87 6.30
CA ASP A 31 14.66 2.62 5.35
C ASP A 31 14.17 2.79 3.91
N TYR A 32 15.06 3.18 3.00
CA TYR A 32 14.76 3.32 1.59
C TYR A 32 16.03 3.33 0.74
N GLY A 33 15.89 3.10 -0.54
CA GLY A 33 17.03 3.13 -1.44
C GLY A 33 16.70 2.70 -2.87
N VAL A 34 17.77 2.40 -3.59
CA VAL A 34 17.71 2.00 -5.00
C VAL A 34 18.55 0.74 -5.18
N VAL A 35 18.01 -0.24 -5.91
CA VAL A 35 18.74 -1.47 -6.28
C VAL A 35 18.51 -1.82 -7.75
N PRO A 36 19.50 -2.38 -8.45
CA PRO A 36 19.39 -2.62 -9.88
C PRO A 36 18.66 -3.93 -10.23
N THR A 37 18.72 -4.96 -9.37
CA THR A 37 18.33 -6.33 -9.74
C THR A 37 17.22 -6.92 -8.89
N PHE A 38 16.53 -7.92 -9.43
CA PHE A 38 15.55 -8.72 -8.68
C PHE A 38 16.20 -9.52 -7.55
N ASP A 39 17.46 -9.95 -7.71
CA ASP A 39 18.20 -10.66 -6.67
C ASP A 39 18.48 -9.76 -5.47
N ASP A 40 18.78 -8.48 -5.72
CA ASP A 40 18.96 -7.50 -4.65
C ASP A 40 17.64 -7.24 -3.91
N LEU A 41 16.52 -7.11 -4.64
CA LEU A 41 15.20 -7.06 -4.00
C LEU A 41 14.94 -8.28 -3.13
N GLY A 42 15.22 -9.48 -3.66
CA GLY A 42 15.07 -10.71 -2.90
C GLY A 42 15.91 -10.73 -1.62
N ARG A 43 17.17 -10.28 -1.69
CA ARG A 43 18.04 -10.17 -0.50
C ARG A 43 17.45 -9.20 0.52
N LEU A 44 16.99 -8.02 0.11
CA LEU A 44 16.38 -7.05 1.00
C LEU A 44 15.12 -7.61 1.66
N ILE A 45 14.22 -8.22 0.91
CA ILE A 45 12.96 -8.74 1.43
C ILE A 45 13.17 -9.91 2.40
N PHE A 46 14.05 -10.87 2.08
CA PHE A 46 14.13 -12.11 2.82
C PHE A 46 15.23 -12.12 3.89
N HIS A 47 16.26 -11.28 3.75
CA HIS A 47 17.42 -11.31 4.64
C HIS A 47 17.63 -10.05 5.49
N SER A 48 16.99 -8.92 5.15
CA SER A 48 17.10 -7.74 6.02
C SER A 48 16.45 -7.99 7.38
N ARG A 49 17.09 -7.44 8.41
CA ARG A 49 16.59 -7.48 9.79
C ARG A 49 16.74 -6.11 10.41
N TYR A 50 15.72 -5.67 11.10
CA TYR A 50 15.64 -4.36 11.72
C TYR A 50 15.42 -4.54 13.22
N LYS A 51 16.25 -3.90 14.02
CA LYS A 51 16.12 -3.92 15.48
C LYS A 51 14.98 -3.00 15.91
N THR A 52 14.22 -3.45 16.89
CA THR A 52 13.26 -2.59 17.59
C THR A 52 13.98 -1.48 18.34
N ALA A 53 13.29 -0.37 18.65
CA ALA A 53 13.90 0.79 19.30
C ALA A 53 14.56 0.47 20.67
N ASN A 54 14.00 -0.49 21.41
CA ASN A 54 14.58 -1.00 22.66
C ASN A 54 15.64 -2.10 22.45
N GLY A 55 15.85 -2.51 21.21
CA GLY A 55 16.90 -3.49 20.84
C GLY A 55 16.64 -4.94 21.25
N ASP A 56 15.46 -5.24 21.79
CA ASP A 56 15.11 -6.57 22.32
C ASP A 56 14.71 -7.59 21.25
N ARG A 57 14.36 -7.12 20.05
CA ARG A 57 13.92 -7.97 18.93
C ARG A 57 14.48 -7.50 17.59
N GLU A 58 14.61 -8.46 16.69
CA GLU A 58 14.86 -8.21 15.28
C GLU A 58 13.64 -8.62 14.45
N LEU A 59 13.19 -7.71 13.60
CA LEU A 59 12.05 -7.91 12.72
C LEU A 59 12.50 -8.12 11.28
N GLY A 60 11.97 -9.12 10.62
CA GLY A 60 12.05 -9.27 9.17
C GLY A 60 10.84 -8.66 8.47
N ILE A 61 10.91 -8.61 7.15
CA ILE A 61 9.80 -8.15 6.33
C ILE A 61 8.63 -9.15 6.43
N TRP A 62 7.48 -8.65 6.83
CA TRP A 62 6.24 -9.42 6.95
C TRP A 62 5.54 -9.59 5.60
N ARG A 63 5.40 -8.50 4.85
CA ARG A 63 4.83 -8.47 3.50
C ARG A 63 5.60 -7.52 2.61
N ALA A 64 5.66 -7.87 1.33
CA ALA A 64 6.30 -7.05 0.32
C ALA A 64 5.39 -6.84 -0.88
N GLY A 65 5.32 -5.60 -1.37
CA GLY A 65 4.65 -5.21 -2.60
C GLY A 65 5.65 -4.82 -3.67
N LEU A 66 5.50 -5.34 -4.89
CA LEU A 66 6.22 -4.87 -6.06
C LEU A 66 5.21 -4.29 -7.05
N ASP A 67 5.32 -3.00 -7.36
CA ASP A 67 4.48 -2.42 -8.40
C ASP A 67 4.88 -2.98 -9.76
N VAL A 68 3.92 -3.66 -10.37
CA VAL A 68 4.01 -4.23 -11.73
C VAL A 68 3.12 -3.46 -12.71
N GLY A 69 2.58 -2.32 -12.30
CA GLY A 69 1.92 -1.35 -13.16
C GLY A 69 2.96 -0.74 -14.10
N GLY A 70 2.77 -0.83 -15.39
CA GLY A 70 3.67 -0.24 -16.37
C GLY A 70 2.94 0.09 -17.65
N THR A 71 3.57 0.91 -18.48
CA THR A 71 3.03 1.33 -19.77
C THR A 71 2.88 0.13 -20.71
N LYS A 72 1.84 0.17 -21.52
CA LYS A 72 1.41 -0.89 -22.47
C LYS A 72 2.45 -1.29 -23.56
N HIS A 73 3.66 -0.74 -23.52
CA HIS A 73 4.60 -0.83 -24.65
C HIS A 73 5.67 -1.93 -24.56
N ASP A 74 5.73 -2.69 -23.45
CA ASP A 74 6.80 -3.66 -23.23
C ASP A 74 6.29 -5.11 -23.13
N ASN A 75 5.50 -5.54 -24.11
CA ASN A 75 5.02 -6.94 -24.20
C ASN A 75 6.05 -7.90 -24.84
N LEU A 76 7.32 -7.52 -24.89
CA LEU A 76 8.38 -8.39 -25.38
C LEU A 76 8.73 -9.42 -24.31
N SER A 77 9.04 -10.65 -24.73
CA SER A 77 9.30 -11.80 -23.86
C SER A 77 10.39 -11.56 -22.81
N ASP A 78 11.31 -10.64 -23.08
CA ASP A 78 12.43 -10.29 -22.20
C ASP A 78 12.26 -8.91 -21.54
N SER A 79 11.09 -8.30 -21.66
CA SER A 79 10.81 -7.01 -21.06
C SER A 79 10.82 -7.10 -19.52
N ARG A 80 11.22 -6.00 -18.86
CA ARG A 80 11.28 -5.94 -17.40
C ARG A 80 9.94 -6.27 -16.74
N PRO A 81 8.76 -5.85 -17.24
CA PRO A 81 7.48 -6.31 -16.72
C PRO A 81 7.31 -7.84 -16.74
N VAL A 82 7.68 -8.51 -17.84
CA VAL A 82 7.61 -9.97 -17.91
C VAL A 82 8.55 -10.62 -16.90
N GLN A 83 9.78 -10.11 -16.76
CA GLN A 83 10.73 -10.58 -15.75
C GLN A 83 10.18 -10.40 -14.34
N ALA A 84 9.52 -9.25 -14.03
CA ALA A 84 8.90 -9.00 -12.74
C ALA A 84 7.82 -10.04 -12.41
N TRP A 85 6.98 -10.37 -13.38
CA TRP A 85 5.93 -11.37 -13.18
C TRP A 85 6.48 -12.77 -12.98
N LEU A 86 7.52 -13.16 -13.74
CA LEU A 86 8.22 -14.44 -13.56
C LEU A 86 8.90 -14.50 -12.19
N TRP A 87 9.57 -13.43 -11.80
CA TRP A 87 10.21 -13.34 -10.49
C TRP A 87 9.18 -13.46 -9.36
N LEU A 88 8.07 -12.72 -9.41
CA LEU A 88 7.00 -12.81 -8.43
C LEU A 88 6.40 -14.23 -8.34
N ALA A 89 6.20 -14.88 -9.46
CA ALA A 89 5.69 -16.24 -9.49
C ALA A 89 6.64 -17.27 -8.85
N SER A 90 7.95 -16.99 -8.85
CA SER A 90 8.96 -17.83 -8.22
C SER A 90 9.11 -17.56 -6.71
N GLN A 91 8.54 -16.45 -6.18
CA GLN A 91 8.71 -16.07 -4.79
C GLN A 91 7.83 -16.88 -3.84
N ARG A 92 8.17 -16.82 -2.55
CA ARG A 92 7.40 -17.47 -1.49
C ARG A 92 5.99 -16.89 -1.43
N ARG A 93 4.99 -17.74 -1.62
CA ARG A 93 3.57 -17.34 -1.51
C ARG A 93 3.26 -16.79 -0.12
N GLY A 94 2.51 -15.69 -0.08
CA GLY A 94 2.08 -15.05 1.15
C GLY A 94 3.06 -14.03 1.74
N VAL A 95 4.22 -13.80 1.13
CA VAL A 95 5.17 -12.76 1.53
C VAL A 95 5.26 -11.65 0.48
N VAL A 96 5.48 -12.01 -0.79
CA VAL A 96 5.65 -11.05 -1.88
C VAL A 96 4.44 -11.06 -2.80
N PHE A 97 3.92 -9.89 -3.12
CA PHE A 97 2.75 -9.68 -3.95
C PHE A 97 3.09 -8.71 -5.08
N GLY A 98 2.60 -8.99 -6.28
CA GLY A 98 2.51 -7.96 -7.30
C GLY A 98 1.42 -6.95 -6.90
N THR A 99 1.68 -5.67 -7.10
CA THR A 99 0.71 -4.61 -6.86
C THR A 99 0.41 -3.85 -8.15
N ARG A 100 -0.80 -3.34 -8.27
CA ARG A 100 -1.21 -2.48 -9.37
C ARG A 100 -2.18 -1.41 -8.89
N GLY A 101 -1.81 -0.16 -9.10
CA GLY A 101 -2.66 0.97 -8.77
C GLY A 101 -3.84 1.15 -9.72
N MET A 102 -4.96 1.56 -9.16
CA MET A 102 -6.15 2.07 -9.86
C MET A 102 -6.63 3.32 -9.15
N SER A 103 -7.15 4.29 -9.88
CA SER A 103 -7.76 5.48 -9.27
C SER A 103 -9.02 5.16 -8.45
N ARG A 104 -9.67 4.04 -8.75
CA ARG A 104 -10.81 3.53 -7.97
C ARG A 104 -11.04 2.05 -8.27
N ILE A 105 -11.27 1.25 -7.24
CA ILE A 105 -11.62 -0.18 -7.41
C ILE A 105 -13.14 -0.34 -7.37
N SER A 106 -13.74 -0.23 -6.19
CA SER A 106 -15.17 -0.35 -5.95
C SER A 106 -15.51 0.42 -4.69
N PRO A 107 -16.76 0.91 -4.53
CA PRO A 107 -17.14 1.60 -3.30
C PRO A 107 -16.85 0.75 -2.06
N GLY A 108 -16.10 1.32 -1.11
CA GLY A 108 -15.75 0.67 0.15
C GLY A 108 -14.63 -0.39 0.07
N GLN A 109 -14.06 -0.65 -1.10
CA GLN A 109 -12.98 -1.60 -1.27
C GLN A 109 -11.70 -0.87 -1.71
N LEU A 110 -10.70 -0.81 -0.83
CA LEU A 110 -9.42 -0.13 -1.11
C LEU A 110 -8.34 -1.08 -1.63
N VAL A 111 -8.45 -2.37 -1.30
CA VAL A 111 -7.53 -3.41 -1.77
C VAL A 111 -8.33 -4.62 -2.25
N LYS A 112 -7.99 -5.15 -3.42
CA LYS A 112 -8.64 -6.33 -3.99
C LYS A 112 -7.58 -7.30 -4.48
N GLN A 113 -7.65 -8.55 -4.03
CA GLN A 113 -6.80 -9.62 -4.54
C GLN A 113 -7.44 -10.30 -5.75
N SER A 114 -6.61 -10.58 -6.75
CA SER A 114 -6.95 -11.46 -7.88
C SER A 114 -5.82 -12.44 -8.14
N VAL A 115 -6.08 -13.49 -8.89
CA VAL A 115 -5.04 -14.40 -9.40
C VAL A 115 -4.88 -14.15 -10.90
N VAL A 116 -3.65 -13.95 -11.30
CA VAL A 116 -3.29 -13.74 -12.71
C VAL A 116 -2.66 -15.04 -13.24
N GLU A 117 -3.21 -15.55 -14.32
CA GLU A 117 -2.81 -16.82 -14.94
C GLU A 117 -2.04 -16.65 -16.24
N LYS A 118 -1.82 -15.42 -16.68
CA LYS A 118 -1.10 -15.10 -17.92
C LYS A 118 -0.08 -13.99 -17.69
N LEU A 119 1.08 -14.13 -18.27
CA LEU A 119 2.10 -13.09 -18.34
C LEU A 119 1.65 -11.93 -19.25
N PRO A 120 2.28 -10.75 -19.17
CA PRO A 120 1.99 -9.62 -20.06
C PRO A 120 2.15 -9.95 -21.55
N ASP A 121 3.03 -10.88 -21.90
CA ASP A 121 3.24 -11.36 -23.27
C ASP A 121 2.26 -12.46 -23.71
N GLY A 122 1.28 -12.82 -22.87
CA GLY A 122 0.23 -13.79 -23.16
C GLY A 122 0.57 -15.25 -22.81
N ARG A 123 1.82 -15.57 -22.45
CA ARG A 123 2.20 -16.93 -22.02
C ARG A 123 1.47 -17.31 -20.74
N ALA A 124 1.09 -18.59 -20.61
CA ALA A 124 0.45 -19.11 -19.42
C ALA A 124 1.40 -19.11 -18.22
N LEU A 125 0.90 -18.64 -17.07
CA LEU A 125 1.61 -18.66 -15.80
C LEU A 125 1.07 -19.80 -14.93
N ARG A 126 1.79 -20.93 -14.92
CA ARG A 126 1.38 -22.13 -14.17
C ARG A 126 1.23 -21.83 -12.67
N GLY A 127 0.07 -22.17 -12.14
CA GLY A 127 -0.26 -21.95 -10.72
C GLY A 127 -0.67 -20.53 -10.37
N GLY A 128 -0.68 -19.62 -11.36
CA GLY A 128 -1.08 -18.24 -11.19
C GLY A 128 -0.17 -17.45 -10.24
N MET A 129 -0.41 -16.15 -10.16
CA MET A 129 0.29 -15.22 -9.27
C MET A 129 -0.74 -14.33 -8.57
N PRO A 130 -0.66 -14.12 -7.24
CA PRO A 130 -1.49 -13.16 -6.57
C PRO A 130 -1.11 -11.74 -6.97
N LEU A 131 -2.10 -10.99 -7.45
CA LEU A 131 -2.00 -9.57 -7.79
C LEU A 131 -2.95 -8.77 -6.91
N MET A 132 -2.42 -7.72 -6.30
CA MET A 132 -3.18 -6.79 -5.47
C MET A 132 -3.51 -5.54 -6.26
N TRP A 133 -4.79 -5.28 -6.43
CA TRP A 133 -5.30 -4.01 -6.94
C TRP A 133 -5.45 -3.05 -5.77
N ILE A 134 -4.95 -1.83 -5.93
CA ILE A 134 -4.88 -0.82 -4.88
C ILE A 134 -5.63 0.43 -5.35
N ASP A 135 -6.57 0.92 -4.55
CA ASP A 135 -7.20 2.23 -4.76
C ASP A 135 -6.21 3.33 -4.37
N THR A 136 -5.43 3.78 -5.35
CA THR A 136 -4.35 4.75 -5.13
C THR A 136 -4.87 6.11 -4.70
N ASP A 137 -6.04 6.53 -5.20
CA ASP A 137 -6.60 7.84 -4.89
C ASP A 137 -7.04 7.91 -3.41
N ALA A 138 -7.65 6.84 -2.91
CA ALA A 138 -8.05 6.77 -1.51
C ALA A 138 -6.84 6.77 -0.57
N PHE A 139 -5.80 5.96 -0.84
CA PHE A 139 -4.59 5.96 -0.02
C PHE A 139 -3.81 7.26 -0.11
N LYS A 140 -3.73 7.91 -1.27
CA LYS A 140 -3.12 9.24 -1.39
C LYS A 140 -3.85 10.28 -0.56
N ARG A 141 -5.20 10.28 -0.56
CA ARG A 141 -5.98 11.19 0.29
C ARG A 141 -5.65 10.99 1.78
N ASP A 142 -5.56 9.75 2.26
CA ASP A 142 -5.19 9.42 3.63
C ASP A 142 -3.76 9.90 3.96
N ILE A 143 -2.79 9.59 3.10
CA ILE A 143 -1.40 10.02 3.26
C ILE A 143 -1.29 11.54 3.35
N PHE A 144 -1.87 12.26 2.40
CA PHE A 144 -1.75 13.72 2.35
C PHE A 144 -2.52 14.39 3.49
N TRP A 145 -3.66 13.84 3.91
CA TRP A 145 -4.35 14.33 5.10
C TRP A 145 -3.49 14.19 6.35
N ARG A 146 -2.87 13.04 6.56
CA ARG A 146 -1.98 12.80 7.73
C ARG A 146 -0.72 13.66 7.70
N LEU A 147 -0.20 13.99 6.53
CA LEU A 147 0.96 14.86 6.38
C LEU A 147 0.62 16.34 6.59
N ALA A 148 -0.58 16.79 6.20
CA ALA A 148 -0.98 18.19 6.25
C ALA A 148 -1.59 18.58 7.60
N GLU A 149 -2.50 17.78 8.12
CA GLU A 149 -3.25 18.10 9.35
C GLU A 149 -2.64 17.45 10.59
N GLY A 150 -1.90 16.36 10.34
CA GLY A 150 -1.31 15.56 11.42
C GLY A 150 -2.37 14.78 12.19
N SER A 151 -1.96 13.68 12.75
CA SER A 151 -2.75 12.93 13.71
C SER A 151 -1.82 12.45 14.82
N GLU A 152 -2.04 12.88 16.05
CA GLU A 152 -1.27 12.38 17.19
C GLU A 152 -1.56 10.90 17.45
N GLU A 153 -2.78 10.44 17.12
CA GLU A 153 -3.20 9.07 17.30
C GLU A 153 -2.73 8.14 16.15
N GLU A 154 -2.66 8.68 14.92
CA GLU A 154 -2.31 7.94 13.71
C GLU A 154 -1.15 8.61 12.96
N PRO A 155 0.05 8.75 13.53
CA PRO A 155 1.14 9.47 12.91
C PRO A 155 1.71 8.73 11.70
N LEU A 156 2.02 9.49 10.66
CA LEU A 156 2.85 9.06 9.52
C LEU A 156 4.21 9.73 9.64
N LEU A 157 5.23 8.95 9.95
CA LEU A 157 6.55 9.43 10.31
C LEU A 157 7.61 9.00 9.30
N PHE A 158 8.70 9.75 9.28
CA PHE A 158 9.93 9.43 8.55
C PHE A 158 11.09 9.44 9.53
N HIS A 159 12.09 8.58 9.34
CA HIS A 159 13.26 8.60 10.22
C HIS A 159 14.07 9.90 10.03
N SER A 160 14.83 10.27 11.05
CA SER A 160 15.52 11.57 11.11
C SER A 160 16.58 11.81 10.02
N GLN A 161 17.03 10.76 9.34
CA GLN A 161 17.99 10.84 8.25
C GLN A 161 17.35 10.78 6.86
N THR A 162 16.01 10.90 6.79
CA THR A 162 15.33 10.95 5.49
C THR A 162 15.72 12.22 4.76
N ASP A 163 16.21 12.06 3.52
CA ASP A 163 16.68 13.20 2.74
C ASP A 163 15.53 13.97 2.03
N ASP A 164 15.83 15.20 1.67
CA ASP A 164 14.90 16.08 0.96
C ASP A 164 14.43 15.50 -0.39
N GLY A 165 15.26 14.70 -1.07
CA GLY A 165 14.92 14.09 -2.34
C GLY A 165 13.76 13.10 -2.19
N TYR A 166 13.84 12.26 -1.13
CA TYR A 166 12.76 11.37 -0.77
C TYR A 166 11.47 12.13 -0.46
N LEU A 167 11.54 13.13 0.43
CA LEU A 167 10.37 13.91 0.86
C LEU A 167 9.74 14.68 -0.31
N ARG A 168 10.54 15.19 -1.25
CA ARG A 168 10.02 15.83 -2.46
C ARG A 168 9.26 14.88 -3.37
N GLU A 169 9.65 13.62 -3.44
CA GLU A 169 8.89 12.62 -4.21
C GLU A 169 7.62 12.18 -3.47
N ILE A 170 7.60 12.17 -2.13
CA ILE A 170 6.36 11.99 -1.38
C ILE A 170 5.36 13.12 -1.69
N ALA A 171 5.82 14.37 -1.73
CA ALA A 171 5.00 15.54 -2.06
C ALA A 171 4.90 15.81 -3.59
N SER A 172 4.95 14.77 -4.42
CA SER A 172 5.06 14.90 -5.88
C SER A 172 3.75 15.05 -6.62
N GLU A 173 2.63 14.88 -5.95
CA GLU A 173 1.31 14.96 -6.56
C GLU A 173 0.41 15.95 -5.83
N GLN A 174 -0.54 16.51 -6.56
CA GLN A 174 -1.51 17.47 -6.06
C GLN A 174 -2.90 17.07 -6.52
N LEU A 175 -3.87 17.18 -5.60
CA LEU A 175 -5.27 16.99 -5.96
C LEU A 175 -5.77 18.27 -6.66
N GLN A 176 -6.20 18.14 -7.89
CA GLN A 176 -6.68 19.26 -8.71
C GLN A 176 -8.08 18.98 -9.21
N GLN A 177 -8.91 20.02 -9.24
CA GLN A 177 -10.23 19.94 -9.82
C GLN A 177 -10.16 20.21 -11.33
N GLY A 178 -10.63 19.26 -12.11
CA GLY A 178 -10.75 19.40 -13.56
C GLY A 178 -11.89 20.34 -13.97
N LYS A 179 -11.94 20.67 -15.25
CA LYS A 179 -12.99 21.53 -15.82
C LYS A 179 -14.40 20.92 -15.72
N ASP A 180 -14.49 19.60 -15.60
CA ASP A 180 -15.72 18.83 -15.39
C ASP A 180 -16.13 18.73 -13.91
N GLY A 181 -15.44 19.45 -13.02
CA GLY A 181 -15.69 19.44 -11.58
C GLY A 181 -15.15 18.22 -10.85
N LYS A 182 -14.56 17.25 -11.55
CA LYS A 182 -13.98 16.07 -10.91
C LYS A 182 -12.58 16.35 -10.42
N GLU A 183 -12.25 15.78 -9.27
CA GLU A 183 -10.91 15.82 -8.71
C GLU A 183 -10.06 14.68 -9.26
N ALA A 184 -8.80 14.99 -9.54
CA ALA A 184 -7.79 14.01 -9.96
C ALA A 184 -6.43 14.36 -9.36
N TRP A 185 -5.64 13.34 -9.06
CA TRP A 185 -4.25 13.51 -8.68
C TRP A 185 -3.42 13.85 -9.91
N VAL A 186 -2.72 14.98 -9.84
CA VAL A 186 -1.85 15.46 -10.91
C VAL A 186 -0.41 15.38 -10.44
N ARG A 187 0.37 14.58 -11.15
CA ARG A 187 1.80 14.42 -10.90
C ARG A 187 2.57 15.64 -11.39
N VAL A 188 3.31 16.28 -10.49
CA VAL A 188 4.14 17.46 -10.79
C VAL A 188 5.63 17.13 -10.88
N ARG A 189 6.05 15.93 -10.40
CA ARG A 189 7.43 15.41 -10.49
C ARG A 189 7.44 13.88 -10.37
N ALA A 190 8.63 13.27 -10.30
CA ALA A 190 8.75 11.84 -10.00
C ALA A 190 8.06 11.49 -8.67
N ASN A 191 7.31 10.38 -8.64
CA ASN A 191 6.44 9.98 -7.51
C ASN A 191 6.71 8.55 -6.99
N HIS A 192 7.84 7.97 -7.36
CA HIS A 192 8.12 6.55 -7.14
C HIS A 192 8.09 6.15 -5.66
N TRP A 193 8.61 7.00 -4.75
CA TRP A 193 8.51 6.74 -3.31
C TRP A 193 7.11 7.01 -2.74
N LEU A 194 6.33 7.90 -3.36
CA LEU A 194 4.90 8.01 -3.03
C LEU A 194 4.16 6.73 -3.40
N ASP A 195 4.45 6.14 -4.56
CA ASP A 195 3.85 4.86 -4.97
C ASP A 195 4.28 3.72 -4.04
N CYS A 196 5.53 3.70 -3.55
CA CYS A 196 5.96 2.79 -2.48
C CYS A 196 5.15 3.02 -1.18
N LEU A 197 4.94 4.28 -0.78
CA LEU A 197 4.20 4.61 0.44
C LEU A 197 2.73 4.17 0.34
N VAL A 198 2.08 4.40 -0.80
CA VAL A 198 0.74 3.85 -1.10
C VAL A 198 0.74 2.33 -0.99
N GLY A 199 1.78 1.67 -1.52
CA GLY A 199 1.97 0.24 -1.39
C GLY A 199 2.05 -0.22 0.07
N HIS A 200 2.77 0.49 0.94
CA HIS A 200 2.86 0.18 2.37
C HIS A 200 1.49 0.24 3.06
N MET A 201 0.70 1.29 2.81
CA MET A 201 -0.65 1.40 3.38
C MET A 201 -1.53 0.23 2.93
N ALA A 202 -1.43 -0.17 1.67
CA ALA A 202 -2.17 -1.30 1.14
C ALA A 202 -1.70 -2.64 1.72
N MET A 203 -0.38 -2.86 1.89
CA MET A 203 0.16 -4.09 2.48
C MET A 203 -0.18 -4.25 3.95
N ALA A 204 -0.40 -3.17 4.68
CA ALA A 204 -0.81 -3.17 6.08
C ALA A 204 -2.32 -3.08 6.28
N TRP A 205 -3.12 -3.03 5.21
CA TRP A 205 -4.55 -2.81 5.29
C TRP A 205 -5.26 -3.88 6.13
N TRP A 206 -6.20 -3.45 6.97
CA TRP A 206 -6.84 -4.28 8.00
C TRP A 206 -7.59 -5.52 7.48
N GLN A 207 -8.01 -5.51 6.21
CA GLN A 207 -8.72 -6.65 5.59
C GLN A 207 -7.82 -7.85 5.28
N TRP A 208 -6.50 -7.73 5.49
CA TRP A 208 -5.61 -8.86 5.33
C TRP A 208 -5.76 -9.90 6.43
N SER A 209 -5.49 -11.17 6.09
CA SER A 209 -5.35 -12.25 7.05
C SER A 209 -3.95 -12.87 6.94
N PRO A 210 -3.16 -12.91 8.04
CA PRO A 210 -3.40 -12.25 9.33
C PRO A 210 -3.35 -10.72 9.22
N SER A 211 -4.14 -10.01 10.03
CA SER A 211 -4.09 -8.55 10.14
C SER A 211 -3.01 -8.10 11.13
N LEU A 212 -2.66 -6.80 11.13
CA LEU A 212 -1.76 -6.22 12.15
C LEU A 212 -2.28 -6.48 13.58
N VAL A 213 -3.59 -6.37 13.77
CA VAL A 213 -4.24 -6.62 15.08
C VAL A 213 -4.04 -8.06 15.52
N SER A 214 -4.28 -9.04 14.62
CA SER A 214 -4.08 -10.45 14.97
C SER A 214 -2.61 -10.81 15.21
N MET A 215 -1.69 -10.15 14.51
CA MET A 215 -0.26 -10.31 14.76
C MET A 215 0.17 -9.71 16.10
N ALA A 216 -0.32 -8.52 16.43
CA ALA A 216 -0.02 -7.91 17.73
C ALA A 216 -0.53 -8.76 18.90
N ALA A 217 -1.72 -9.32 18.78
CA ALA A 217 -2.28 -10.23 19.78
C ALA A 217 -1.50 -11.54 19.96
N SER A 218 -0.77 -11.98 18.94
CA SER A 218 0.06 -13.21 19.01
C SER A 218 1.46 -12.98 19.58
N LEU A 219 1.85 -11.74 19.85
CA LEU A 219 3.14 -11.43 20.46
C LEU A 219 3.12 -11.72 21.97
N PRO A 220 4.23 -12.22 22.58
CA PRO A 220 4.33 -12.36 24.02
C PRO A 220 4.09 -11.01 24.72
N GLY A 221 3.12 -10.95 25.63
CA GLY A 221 2.73 -9.74 26.32
C GLY A 221 1.79 -8.81 25.52
N GLY A 222 1.32 -9.25 24.36
CA GLY A 222 0.30 -8.53 23.60
C GLY A 222 -1.04 -8.57 24.34
N GLU A 223 -1.53 -7.39 24.76
CA GLU A 223 -2.92 -7.27 25.20
C GLU A 223 -3.83 -7.62 24.02
N GLN A 224 -4.77 -8.52 24.22
CA GLN A 224 -5.82 -8.73 23.23
C GLN A 224 -6.54 -7.40 23.03
N PRO A 225 -6.64 -6.88 21.80
CA PRO A 225 -7.41 -5.66 21.57
C PRO A 225 -8.81 -5.92 22.14
N ARG A 226 -9.25 -5.09 23.08
CA ARG A 226 -10.65 -5.11 23.51
C ARG A 226 -11.46 -5.05 22.22
N GLN A 227 -12.33 -6.07 22.01
CA GLN A 227 -13.30 -6.01 20.93
C GLN A 227 -13.98 -4.66 21.08
N GLN A 228 -13.69 -3.73 20.17
CA GLN A 228 -14.51 -2.53 20.06
C GLN A 228 -15.92 -3.10 19.83
N GLU A 229 -16.76 -2.95 20.84
CA GLU A 229 -18.19 -3.16 20.68
C GLU A 229 -18.54 -2.47 19.37
N GLN A 230 -19.04 -3.25 18.43
CA GLN A 230 -19.51 -2.73 17.16
C GLN A 230 -20.36 -1.53 17.50
N ALA A 231 -19.84 -0.32 17.21
CA ALA A 231 -20.58 0.88 17.42
C ALA A 231 -21.93 0.65 16.74
N LYS A 232 -22.98 0.48 17.54
CA LYS A 232 -24.34 0.33 17.03
C LYS A 232 -24.51 1.45 16.04
N ALA A 233 -24.82 1.10 14.80
CA ALA A 233 -25.06 2.07 13.74
C ALA A 233 -25.90 3.19 14.34
N PRO A 234 -25.50 4.46 14.18
CA PRO A 234 -26.23 5.56 14.77
C PRO A 234 -27.69 5.39 14.34
N LYS A 235 -28.58 5.31 15.33
CA LYS A 235 -30.03 5.33 15.05
C LYS A 235 -30.24 6.55 14.16
N GLN A 236 -30.79 6.33 12.97
CA GLN A 236 -31.20 7.43 12.08
C GLN A 236 -32.04 8.38 12.94
N GLU A 237 -31.43 9.47 13.38
CA GLU A 237 -32.18 10.56 13.98
C GLU A 237 -33.12 11.06 12.90
N HIS A 238 -34.39 11.06 13.24
CA HIS A 238 -35.48 11.54 12.39
C HIS A 238 -35.13 12.97 11.94
N ASN A 239 -34.73 13.13 10.67
CA ASN A 239 -34.45 14.45 10.13
C ASN A 239 -35.73 15.26 10.11
N PRO A 240 -35.89 16.28 10.96
CA PRO A 240 -37.15 17.05 11.05
C PRO A 240 -37.48 17.81 9.77
N TRP A 241 -36.58 17.88 8.79
CA TRP A 241 -36.72 18.58 7.54
C TRP A 241 -37.22 17.68 6.38
N THR A 242 -37.26 16.37 6.55
CA THR A 242 -37.86 15.43 5.59
C THR A 242 -39.20 14.89 6.09
N GLY A 243 -40.08 15.77 6.57
CA GLY A 243 -41.46 15.44 6.83
C GLY A 243 -42.09 14.85 5.59
N GLY A 244 -42.48 13.56 5.68
CA GLY A 244 -42.99 12.74 4.58
C GLY A 244 -44.09 13.39 3.73
N ARG A 245 -43.66 14.00 2.63
CA ARG A 245 -44.53 14.32 1.49
C ARG A 245 -43.80 13.80 0.25
N SER A 246 -44.39 12.75 -0.33
CA SER A 246 -44.10 12.35 -1.70
C SER A 246 -44.30 13.57 -2.62
N LEU A 247 -43.24 13.95 -3.33
CA LEU A 247 -43.26 15.05 -4.32
C LEU A 247 -43.62 14.56 -5.72
N PHE A 248 -44.15 13.35 -5.87
CA PHE A 248 -44.70 12.87 -7.11
C PHE A 248 -46.06 12.21 -6.78
N GLY A 249 -47.09 13.04 -6.78
CA GLY A 249 -48.47 12.61 -6.93
C GLY A 249 -48.79 12.53 -8.40
N GLU A 250 -49.44 11.43 -8.76
CA GLU A 250 -50.18 11.09 -9.98
C GLU A 250 -49.49 11.29 -11.32
#